data_b3d3a3fc6b9e2071b7a42e0984bafe98
#
_entry.id   b3d3a3fc6b9e2071b7a42e0984bafe98
#
_cell.length_a   1.000
_cell.length_b   1.000
_cell.length_c   1.000
_cell.angle_alpha   90.00
_cell.angle_beta   90.00
_cell.angle_gamma   90.00
#
_symmetry.space_group_name_H-M   'P 1'
#
loop_
_entity.id
_entity.type
_entity.pdbx_description
1 polymer ?
#
loop_
_entity_poly.entity_id
_entity_poly.type
_entity_poly.pdbx_seq_one_letter_code
_entity_poly.pdbx_strand_id
1 'polypeptide(L)'
;MSIYAIGDLQGCFYSFQSLLNAVNFNKNEDEVWLVGDLVNRGQGSLEVLNWCYEHRDNIKIVLGNHDLHFLAVAFKVKSLSNKDTFESILKNKNLSKIIDWLLSIPLAYGNGKHLMVHAGIAPSWSSELTKKLSNEVTIELNKNPRKFLKEMYGNLPSIWNENDIKEDRLRFAINTMTRMRALNQDGSINFSFKENINKLPSNLTPWYLFPAEERKEFILSGHWSAIGIQAYKSGITIDTGCVWGRKLSAYNFEEKKIISINADHRDLF
;
A
#
# COMPACT_ATOMS: atom_id res chain seq x y z
N MET A 1 -4.20 -3.83 24.57
CA MET A 1 -4.34 -3.11 23.29
C MET A 1 -3.10 -3.44 22.46
N SER A 2 -3.29 -4.14 21.37
CA SER A 2 -2.21 -4.49 20.44
C SER A 2 -2.45 -3.81 19.09
N ILE A 3 -1.36 -3.44 18.38
CA ILE A 3 -1.43 -2.90 17.03
C ILE A 3 -0.79 -3.92 16.09
N TYR A 4 -1.55 -4.31 15.05
CA TYR A 4 -1.10 -5.27 14.05
C TYR A 4 -1.01 -4.60 12.69
N ALA A 5 0.20 -4.46 12.11
CA ALA A 5 0.34 -4.09 10.70
C ALA A 5 0.21 -5.35 9.84
N ILE A 6 -0.64 -5.32 8.82
CA ILE A 6 -0.92 -6.47 7.95
C ILE A 6 -0.52 -6.11 6.50
N GLY A 7 0.14 -7.05 5.84
CA GLY A 7 0.57 -6.94 4.45
C GLY A 7 -0.60 -6.88 3.46
N ASP A 8 -0.25 -6.74 2.18
CA ASP A 8 -1.18 -6.60 1.06
C ASP A 8 -2.27 -7.67 1.07
N LEU A 9 -3.53 -7.25 1.12
CA LEU A 9 -4.69 -8.15 1.14
C LEU A 9 -5.09 -8.61 -0.25
N GLN A 10 -5.11 -7.71 -1.21
CA GLN A 10 -5.47 -7.98 -2.61
C GLN A 10 -6.68 -8.89 -2.77
N GLY A 11 -7.74 -8.65 -1.99
CA GLY A 11 -8.97 -9.44 -2.01
C GLY A 11 -8.88 -10.83 -1.33
N CYS A 12 -7.81 -11.11 -0.55
CA CYS A 12 -7.65 -12.36 0.20
C CYS A 12 -8.44 -12.33 1.51
N PHE A 13 -9.77 -12.34 1.41
CA PHE A 13 -10.64 -12.18 2.57
C PHE A 13 -10.59 -13.35 3.55
N TYR A 14 -10.56 -14.60 3.06
CA TYR A 14 -10.53 -15.78 3.92
C TYR A 14 -9.21 -15.89 4.70
N SER A 15 -8.11 -15.62 4.03
CA SER A 15 -6.79 -15.51 4.68
C SER A 15 -6.78 -14.39 5.71
N PHE A 16 -7.37 -13.24 5.38
CA PHE A 16 -7.46 -12.11 6.31
C PHE A 16 -8.22 -12.49 7.59
N GLN A 17 -9.40 -13.12 7.45
CA GLN A 17 -10.16 -13.60 8.62
C GLN A 17 -9.37 -14.63 9.43
N SER A 18 -8.67 -15.56 8.77
CA SER A 18 -7.83 -16.55 9.43
C SER A 18 -6.66 -15.91 10.19
N LEU A 19 -6.05 -14.85 9.64
CA LEU A 19 -4.98 -14.11 10.31
C LEU A 19 -5.50 -13.37 11.53
N LEU A 20 -6.66 -12.70 11.43
CA LEU A 20 -7.30 -12.02 12.57
C LEU A 20 -7.59 -13.00 13.71
N ASN A 21 -8.07 -14.21 13.39
CA ASN A 21 -8.28 -15.28 14.36
C ASN A 21 -6.95 -15.75 14.98
N ALA A 22 -5.90 -15.92 14.17
CA ALA A 22 -4.59 -16.38 14.65
C ALA A 22 -3.91 -15.41 15.63
N VAL A 23 -4.18 -14.09 15.47
CA VAL A 23 -3.70 -13.06 16.41
C VAL A 23 -4.69 -12.77 17.54
N ASN A 24 -5.82 -13.49 17.61
CA ASN A 24 -6.91 -13.27 18.58
C ASN A 24 -7.40 -11.80 18.60
N PHE A 25 -7.54 -11.20 17.41
CA PHE A 25 -7.91 -9.80 17.26
C PHE A 25 -9.23 -9.46 17.99
N ASN A 26 -9.16 -8.51 18.90
CA ASN A 26 -10.31 -7.96 19.60
C ASN A 26 -10.61 -6.53 19.12
N LYS A 27 -11.67 -6.37 18.36
CA LYS A 27 -12.07 -5.07 17.78
C LYS A 27 -12.32 -3.95 18.81
N ASN A 28 -12.54 -4.27 20.08
CA ASN A 28 -12.79 -3.27 21.14
C ASN A 28 -11.48 -2.81 21.81
N GLU A 29 -10.37 -3.51 21.61
CA GLU A 29 -9.11 -3.28 22.29
C GLU A 29 -7.94 -3.10 21.36
N ASP A 30 -7.99 -3.71 20.16
CA ASP A 30 -6.87 -3.75 19.22
C ASP A 30 -7.09 -2.85 18.01
N GLU A 31 -5.99 -2.45 17.39
CA GLU A 31 -5.98 -1.66 16.15
C GLU A 31 -5.28 -2.44 15.02
N VAL A 32 -5.82 -2.37 13.81
CA VAL A 32 -5.21 -2.95 12.61
C VAL A 32 -4.71 -1.83 11.69
N TRP A 33 -3.47 -1.98 11.21
CA TRP A 33 -2.88 -1.14 10.19
C TRP A 33 -2.73 -1.92 8.89
N LEU A 34 -3.34 -1.46 7.79
CA LEU A 34 -3.29 -2.10 6.48
C LEU A 34 -2.39 -1.31 5.55
N VAL A 35 -1.34 -1.96 5.06
CA VAL A 35 -0.32 -1.30 4.22
C VAL A 35 -0.79 -0.98 2.79
N GLY A 36 -2.09 -1.12 2.50
CA GLY A 36 -2.69 -0.87 1.19
C GLY A 36 -2.88 -2.12 0.35
N ASP A 37 -3.27 -1.90 -0.90
CA ASP A 37 -3.67 -2.95 -1.83
C ASP A 37 -4.75 -3.87 -1.21
N LEU A 38 -5.86 -3.25 -0.82
CA LEU A 38 -7.00 -3.96 -0.24
C LEU A 38 -7.68 -4.86 -1.27
N VAL A 39 -7.71 -4.42 -2.52
CA VAL A 39 -8.50 -5.00 -3.62
C VAL A 39 -7.65 -5.52 -4.76
N ASN A 40 -8.31 -6.19 -5.67
CA ASN A 40 -7.79 -6.75 -6.92
C ASN A 40 -7.14 -8.13 -6.74
N ARG A 41 -7.03 -8.88 -7.83
CA ARG A 41 -6.47 -10.23 -7.93
C ARG A 41 -7.34 -11.29 -7.24
N GLY A 42 -7.39 -11.33 -5.92
CA GLY A 42 -8.25 -12.22 -5.15
C GLY A 42 -9.74 -11.88 -5.33
N GLN A 43 -10.59 -12.88 -5.10
CA GLN A 43 -12.03 -12.78 -5.39
C GLN A 43 -12.82 -12.05 -4.28
N GLY A 44 -12.27 -11.97 -3.06
CA GLY A 44 -12.92 -11.39 -1.88
C GLY A 44 -12.72 -9.88 -1.72
N SER A 45 -12.50 -9.13 -2.82
CA SER A 45 -12.25 -7.68 -2.76
C SER A 45 -13.40 -6.89 -2.15
N LEU A 46 -14.65 -7.26 -2.45
CA LEU A 46 -15.82 -6.60 -1.87
C LEU A 46 -15.95 -6.89 -0.36
N GLU A 47 -15.70 -8.12 0.03
CA GLU A 47 -15.74 -8.55 1.43
C GLU A 47 -14.67 -7.86 2.27
N VAL A 48 -13.45 -7.70 1.72
CA VAL A 48 -12.37 -6.92 2.36
C VAL A 48 -12.82 -5.47 2.55
N LEU A 49 -13.35 -4.82 1.51
CA LEU A 49 -13.81 -3.43 1.61
C LEU A 49 -14.95 -3.24 2.61
N ASN A 50 -15.92 -4.17 2.61
CA ASN A 50 -17.03 -4.11 3.57
C ASN A 50 -16.50 -4.24 5.00
N TRP A 51 -15.64 -5.22 5.27
CA TRP A 51 -15.04 -5.40 6.58
C TRP A 51 -14.25 -4.15 7.02
N CYS A 52 -13.42 -3.62 6.14
CA CYS A 52 -12.65 -2.39 6.43
C CYS A 52 -13.57 -1.19 6.71
N TYR A 53 -14.63 -1.03 5.93
CA TYR A 53 -15.58 0.07 6.13
C TYR A 53 -16.35 -0.06 7.46
N GLU A 54 -16.75 -1.27 7.83
CA GLU A 54 -17.42 -1.55 9.10
C GLU A 54 -16.52 -1.31 10.32
N HIS A 55 -15.20 -1.53 10.17
CA HIS A 55 -14.22 -1.39 11.26
C HIS A 55 -13.39 -0.10 11.15
N ARG A 56 -13.76 0.86 10.28
CA ARG A 56 -12.97 2.04 9.93
C ARG A 56 -12.51 2.90 11.13
N ASP A 57 -13.19 2.82 12.27
CA ASP A 57 -12.83 3.56 13.48
C ASP A 57 -11.63 2.93 14.20
N ASN A 58 -11.41 1.62 14.01
CA ASN A 58 -10.38 0.83 14.67
C ASN A 58 -9.26 0.39 13.73
N ILE A 59 -9.23 0.92 12.52
CA ILE A 59 -8.20 0.58 11.53
C ILE A 59 -7.53 1.83 10.98
N LYS A 60 -6.27 1.68 10.57
CA LYS A 60 -5.53 2.68 9.79
C LYS A 60 -5.15 2.06 8.46
N ILE A 61 -5.36 2.79 7.40
CA ILE A 61 -5.12 2.29 6.04
C ILE A 61 -4.34 3.33 5.27
N VAL A 62 -3.47 2.88 4.37
CA VAL A 62 -2.92 3.69 3.29
C VAL A 62 -3.34 3.10 1.95
N LEU A 63 -3.52 3.93 0.92
CA LEU A 63 -3.85 3.43 -0.42
C LEU A 63 -2.63 2.81 -1.08
N GLY A 64 -2.82 1.62 -1.67
CA GLY A 64 -1.89 0.99 -2.58
C GLY A 64 -2.17 1.31 -4.05
N ASN A 65 -1.32 0.80 -4.94
CA ASN A 65 -1.50 1.02 -6.38
C ASN A 65 -2.73 0.31 -6.96
N HIS A 66 -3.14 -0.82 -6.37
CA HIS A 66 -4.36 -1.51 -6.77
C HIS A 66 -5.62 -0.78 -6.34
N ASP A 67 -5.60 -0.12 -5.18
CA ASP A 67 -6.72 0.71 -4.70
C ASP A 67 -6.89 1.94 -5.59
N LEU A 68 -5.80 2.62 -5.94
CA LEU A 68 -5.82 3.74 -6.88
C LEU A 68 -6.26 3.30 -8.29
N HIS A 69 -5.86 2.11 -8.73
CA HIS A 69 -6.32 1.55 -9.99
C HIS A 69 -7.83 1.25 -9.97
N PHE A 70 -8.35 0.69 -8.88
CA PHE A 70 -9.79 0.51 -8.70
C PHE A 70 -10.54 1.84 -8.83
N LEU A 71 -10.08 2.89 -8.14
CA LEU A 71 -10.67 4.22 -8.28
C LEU A 71 -10.62 4.72 -9.74
N ALA A 72 -9.52 4.52 -10.45
CA ALA A 72 -9.41 4.92 -11.86
C ALA A 72 -10.40 4.18 -12.78
N VAL A 73 -10.68 2.91 -12.50
CA VAL A 73 -11.72 2.12 -13.20
C VAL A 73 -13.12 2.62 -12.82
N ALA A 74 -13.39 2.84 -11.53
CA ALA A 74 -14.69 3.32 -11.05
C ALA A 74 -15.05 4.70 -11.62
N PHE A 75 -14.06 5.61 -11.76
CA PHE A 75 -14.23 6.91 -12.42
C PHE A 75 -14.13 6.87 -13.96
N LYS A 76 -14.07 5.66 -14.56
CA LYS A 76 -13.98 5.47 -16.02
C LYS A 76 -12.75 6.16 -16.67
N VAL A 77 -11.66 6.27 -15.93
CA VAL A 77 -10.36 6.74 -16.43
C VAL A 77 -9.59 5.58 -17.07
N LYS A 78 -9.75 4.38 -16.54
CA LYS A 78 -9.22 3.13 -17.08
C LYS A 78 -10.35 2.15 -17.35
N SER A 79 -10.14 1.29 -18.33
CA SER A 79 -11.03 0.15 -18.58
C SER A 79 -10.65 -1.00 -17.68
N LEU A 80 -11.64 -1.81 -17.33
CA LEU A 80 -11.43 -3.08 -16.63
C LEU A 80 -10.57 -4.00 -17.51
N SER A 81 -9.53 -4.59 -16.93
CA SER A 81 -8.69 -5.58 -17.60
C SER A 81 -9.08 -7.01 -17.20
N ASN A 82 -8.67 -7.98 -17.99
CA ASN A 82 -8.94 -9.42 -17.71
C ASN A 82 -8.29 -9.92 -16.39
N LYS A 83 -7.40 -9.12 -15.81
CA LYS A 83 -6.72 -9.42 -14.55
C LYS A 83 -7.35 -8.73 -13.36
N ASP A 84 -8.34 -7.85 -13.57
CA ASP A 84 -8.99 -7.12 -12.50
C ASP A 84 -10.21 -7.88 -11.98
N THR A 85 -10.38 -7.92 -10.67
CA THR A 85 -11.47 -8.60 -9.97
C THR A 85 -12.42 -7.60 -9.30
N PHE A 86 -12.72 -6.48 -9.99
CA PHE A 86 -13.52 -5.38 -9.44
C PHE A 86 -15.02 -5.49 -9.69
N GLU A 87 -15.49 -6.49 -10.42
CA GLU A 87 -16.90 -6.56 -10.86
C GLU A 87 -17.90 -6.57 -9.71
N SER A 88 -17.62 -7.32 -8.64
CA SER A 88 -18.48 -7.38 -7.46
C SER A 88 -18.60 -6.01 -6.78
N ILE A 89 -17.50 -5.25 -6.70
CA ILE A 89 -17.47 -3.92 -6.12
C ILE A 89 -18.24 -2.94 -7.01
N LEU A 90 -17.98 -2.95 -8.32
CA LEU A 90 -18.60 -2.04 -9.29
C LEU A 90 -20.12 -2.22 -9.41
N LYS A 91 -20.63 -3.44 -9.15
CA LYS A 91 -22.06 -3.75 -9.13
C LYS A 91 -22.72 -3.55 -7.75
N ASN A 92 -21.94 -3.19 -6.73
CA ASN A 92 -22.46 -3.06 -5.37
C ASN A 92 -23.35 -1.81 -5.21
N LYS A 93 -24.48 -1.96 -4.53
CA LYS A 93 -25.41 -0.85 -4.25
C LYS A 93 -24.82 0.28 -3.42
N ASN A 94 -23.76 0.00 -2.64
CA ASN A 94 -23.07 0.97 -1.81
C ASN A 94 -21.78 1.51 -2.48
N LEU A 95 -21.59 1.31 -3.78
CA LEU A 95 -20.39 1.72 -4.51
C LEU A 95 -19.98 3.17 -4.23
N SER A 96 -20.94 4.11 -4.24
CA SER A 96 -20.66 5.52 -3.96
C SER A 96 -20.03 5.72 -2.58
N LYS A 97 -20.59 5.09 -1.55
CA LYS A 97 -20.06 5.18 -0.17
C LYS A 97 -18.64 4.59 -0.05
N ILE A 98 -18.40 3.48 -0.75
CA ILE A 98 -17.09 2.85 -0.79
C ILE A 98 -16.08 3.78 -1.47
N ILE A 99 -16.45 4.38 -2.60
CA ILE A 99 -15.59 5.33 -3.32
C ILE A 99 -15.28 6.54 -2.44
N ASP A 100 -16.30 7.19 -1.86
CA ASP A 100 -16.14 8.38 -1.03
C ASP A 100 -15.21 8.10 0.17
N TRP A 101 -15.34 6.92 0.76
CA TRP A 101 -14.46 6.49 1.83
C TRP A 101 -13.03 6.26 1.35
N LEU A 102 -12.82 5.52 0.24
CA LEU A 102 -11.49 5.28 -0.31
C LEU A 102 -10.77 6.58 -0.70
N LEU A 103 -11.50 7.57 -1.24
CA LEU A 103 -10.93 8.89 -1.57
C LEU A 103 -10.41 9.62 -0.31
N SER A 104 -10.91 9.30 0.88
CA SER A 104 -10.44 9.91 2.13
C SER A 104 -9.19 9.25 2.72
N ILE A 105 -8.80 8.06 2.23
CA ILE A 105 -7.65 7.31 2.73
C ILE A 105 -6.35 7.93 2.20
N PRO A 106 -5.35 8.20 3.08
CA PRO A 106 -4.08 8.79 2.68
C PRO A 106 -3.14 7.77 2.02
N LEU A 107 -2.02 8.24 1.42
CA LEU A 107 -0.91 7.39 0.97
C LEU A 107 0.13 7.10 2.08
N ALA A 108 0.13 7.88 3.15
CA ALA A 108 1.00 7.69 4.31
C ALA A 108 0.25 8.00 5.59
N TYR A 109 0.44 7.16 6.61
CA TYR A 109 -0.11 7.36 7.95
C TYR A 109 0.97 7.16 9.01
N GLY A 110 1.01 8.02 10.02
CA GLY A 110 1.99 7.90 11.10
C GLY A 110 1.47 8.41 12.44
N ASN A 111 1.96 7.79 13.53
CA ASN A 111 1.63 8.12 14.91
C ASN A 111 2.80 8.73 15.71
N GLY A 112 3.87 9.15 15.02
CA GLY A 112 5.08 9.71 15.62
C GLY A 112 6.12 8.66 16.04
N LYS A 113 5.75 7.38 16.17
CA LYS A 113 6.66 6.25 16.40
C LYS A 113 6.80 5.37 15.16
N HIS A 114 5.74 5.22 14.41
CA HIS A 114 5.65 4.41 13.21
C HIS A 114 5.11 5.25 12.06
N LEU A 115 5.63 4.99 10.86
CA LEU A 115 5.16 5.58 9.61
C LEU A 115 4.86 4.47 8.62
N MET A 116 3.62 4.39 8.15
CA MET A 116 3.15 3.40 7.19
C MET A 116 2.99 4.04 5.82
N VAL A 117 3.52 3.39 4.79
CA VAL A 117 3.32 3.67 3.36
C VAL A 117 3.10 2.35 2.63
N HIS A 118 2.47 2.38 1.45
CA HIS A 118 2.29 1.10 0.74
C HIS A 118 3.61 0.56 0.17
N ALA A 119 4.40 1.36 -0.58
CA ALA A 119 5.61 0.87 -1.24
C ALA A 119 6.90 1.37 -0.59
N GLY A 120 7.14 2.67 -0.55
CA GLY A 120 8.38 3.21 0.01
C GLY A 120 8.38 4.73 0.19
N ILE A 121 9.52 5.25 0.63
CA ILE A 121 9.74 6.68 0.89
C ILE A 121 10.99 7.11 0.14
N ALA A 122 10.92 8.21 -0.62
CA ALA A 122 12.08 8.72 -1.36
C ALA A 122 13.25 9.03 -0.41
N PRO A 123 14.51 8.77 -0.82
CA PRO A 123 15.67 8.93 0.03
C PRO A 123 15.80 10.34 0.67
N SER A 124 15.47 11.37 -0.09
CA SER A 124 15.54 12.79 0.33
C SER A 124 14.33 13.29 1.13
N TRP A 125 13.35 12.43 1.43
CA TRP A 125 12.16 12.87 2.16
C TRP A 125 12.26 12.61 3.65
N SER A 126 11.94 13.62 4.45
CA SER A 126 11.62 13.44 5.86
C SER A 126 10.24 12.80 6.03
N SER A 127 9.92 12.33 7.23
CA SER A 127 8.59 11.84 7.57
C SER A 127 7.52 12.92 7.44
N GLU A 128 7.84 14.16 7.78
CA GLU A 128 6.96 15.32 7.66
C GLU A 128 6.64 15.62 6.20
N LEU A 129 7.65 15.61 5.31
CA LEU A 129 7.45 15.84 3.89
C LEU A 129 6.61 14.69 3.28
N THR A 130 6.87 13.44 3.68
CA THR A 130 6.08 12.28 3.24
C THR A 130 4.61 12.44 3.58
N LYS A 131 4.29 12.80 4.83
CA LYS A 131 2.90 13.03 5.28
C LYS A 131 2.28 14.24 4.58
N LYS A 132 3.04 15.32 4.38
CA LYS A 132 2.57 16.51 3.65
C LYS A 132 2.19 16.17 2.22
N LEU A 133 3.04 15.47 1.49
CA LEU A 133 2.77 15.06 0.10
C LEU A 133 1.59 14.08 0.01
N SER A 134 1.48 13.15 0.96
CA SER A 134 0.31 12.28 1.06
C SER A 134 -0.99 13.07 1.22
N ASN A 135 -0.99 14.10 2.07
CA ASN A 135 -2.15 14.97 2.27
C ASN A 135 -2.46 15.81 1.01
N GLU A 136 -1.43 16.34 0.33
CA GLU A 136 -1.63 17.05 -0.95
C GLU A 136 -2.29 16.16 -1.99
N VAL A 137 -1.86 14.89 -2.11
CA VAL A 137 -2.49 13.89 -2.99
C VAL A 137 -3.94 13.66 -2.61
N THR A 138 -4.24 13.45 -1.32
CA THR A 138 -5.61 13.22 -0.84
C THR A 138 -6.52 14.40 -1.15
N ILE A 139 -6.06 15.64 -0.96
CA ILE A 139 -6.81 16.85 -1.27
C ILE A 139 -7.13 16.94 -2.77
N GLU A 140 -6.14 16.74 -3.64
CA GLU A 140 -6.35 16.84 -5.09
C GLU A 140 -7.21 15.68 -5.63
N LEU A 141 -7.03 14.48 -5.08
CA LEU A 141 -7.85 13.32 -5.41
C LEU A 141 -9.34 13.58 -5.07
N ASN A 142 -9.62 14.21 -3.94
CA ASN A 142 -11.01 14.57 -3.55
C ASN A 142 -11.57 15.74 -4.36
N LYS A 143 -10.74 16.72 -4.73
CA LYS A 143 -11.17 17.93 -5.44
C LYS A 143 -11.67 17.63 -6.85
N ASN A 144 -10.96 16.79 -7.60
CA ASN A 144 -11.33 16.36 -8.94
C ASN A 144 -10.79 14.96 -9.23
N PRO A 145 -11.48 13.91 -8.72
CA PRO A 145 -10.99 12.53 -8.80
C PRO A 145 -10.66 12.11 -10.24
N ARG A 146 -11.56 12.39 -11.18
CA ARG A 146 -11.37 11.93 -12.57
C ARG A 146 -10.17 12.58 -13.26
N LYS A 147 -9.96 13.88 -13.08
CA LYS A 147 -8.80 14.59 -13.62
C LYS A 147 -7.52 14.05 -12.98
N PHE A 148 -7.48 14.01 -11.66
CA PHE A 148 -6.30 13.59 -10.92
C PHE A 148 -5.89 12.15 -11.23
N LEU A 149 -6.84 11.21 -11.23
CA LEU A 149 -6.60 9.81 -11.58
C LEU A 149 -6.10 9.63 -13.02
N LYS A 150 -6.48 10.51 -13.95
CA LYS A 150 -5.93 10.51 -15.31
C LYS A 150 -4.47 10.96 -15.34
N GLU A 151 -4.12 11.98 -14.56
CA GLU A 151 -2.80 12.62 -14.53
C GLU A 151 -1.78 11.86 -13.67
N MET A 152 -2.23 10.99 -12.77
CA MET A 152 -1.33 10.24 -11.89
C MET A 152 -0.49 9.18 -12.62
N TYR A 153 -0.92 8.73 -13.79
CA TYR A 153 -0.23 7.68 -14.54
C TYR A 153 1.02 8.20 -15.23
N GLY A 154 2.04 7.36 -15.27
CA GLY A 154 3.33 7.63 -15.90
C GLY A 154 4.48 7.30 -14.97
N ASN A 155 5.68 7.18 -15.54
CA ASN A 155 6.90 6.86 -14.81
C ASN A 155 7.80 8.09 -14.61
N LEU A 156 7.40 9.24 -15.14
CA LEU A 156 8.15 10.50 -15.03
C LEU A 156 7.37 11.52 -14.22
N PRO A 157 8.08 12.32 -13.39
CA PRO A 157 9.51 12.24 -13.13
C PRO A 157 9.88 10.96 -12.34
N SER A 158 11.11 10.48 -12.50
CA SER A 158 11.64 9.30 -11.78
C SER A 158 12.57 9.66 -10.63
N ILE A 159 12.88 10.96 -10.48
CA ILE A 159 13.67 11.52 -9.37
C ILE A 159 12.93 12.72 -8.78
N TRP A 160 13.08 12.92 -7.46
CA TRP A 160 12.42 14.02 -6.76
C TRP A 160 13.10 15.37 -7.06
N ASN A 161 12.28 16.35 -7.42
CA ASN A 161 12.66 17.74 -7.47
C ASN A 161 11.54 18.61 -6.88
N GLU A 162 11.80 19.33 -5.81
CA GLU A 162 10.80 20.17 -5.14
C GLU A 162 10.29 21.34 -5.99
N ASN A 163 11.08 21.74 -7.00
CA ASN A 163 10.76 22.84 -7.92
C ASN A 163 9.96 22.40 -9.15
N ASP A 164 9.67 21.09 -9.29
CA ASP A 164 8.80 20.61 -10.35
C ASP A 164 7.38 21.17 -10.19
N ILE A 165 6.65 21.25 -11.31
CA ILE A 165 5.24 21.63 -11.28
C ILE A 165 4.45 20.65 -10.40
N LYS A 166 3.33 21.12 -9.86
CA LYS A 166 2.52 20.37 -8.89
C LYS A 166 2.13 18.97 -9.39
N GLU A 167 1.72 18.84 -10.61
CA GLU A 167 1.30 17.59 -11.24
C GLU A 167 2.41 16.56 -11.25
N ASP A 168 3.64 16.97 -11.56
CA ASP A 168 4.81 16.08 -11.58
C ASP A 168 5.26 15.71 -10.18
N ARG A 169 5.27 16.66 -9.24
CA ARG A 169 5.55 16.38 -7.81
C ARG A 169 4.57 15.35 -7.24
N LEU A 170 3.26 15.51 -7.50
CA LEU A 170 2.26 14.59 -6.99
C LEU A 170 2.31 13.23 -7.68
N ARG A 171 2.62 13.17 -8.99
CA ARG A 171 2.86 11.90 -9.67
C ARG A 171 4.08 11.17 -9.12
N PHE A 172 5.17 11.90 -8.86
CA PHE A 172 6.33 11.30 -8.19
C PHE A 172 5.96 10.79 -6.79
N ALA A 173 5.18 11.54 -6.03
CA ALA A 173 4.73 11.14 -4.69
C ALA A 173 3.91 9.84 -4.73
N ILE A 174 2.95 9.74 -5.64
CA ILE A 174 2.18 8.51 -5.84
C ILE A 174 3.10 7.35 -6.23
N ASN A 175 3.97 7.55 -7.22
CA ASN A 175 4.89 6.50 -7.67
C ASN A 175 5.81 6.01 -6.56
N THR A 176 6.32 6.91 -5.74
CA THR A 176 7.17 6.60 -4.59
C THR A 176 6.41 5.80 -3.54
N MET A 177 5.28 6.34 -3.08
CA MET A 177 4.54 5.73 -1.98
C MET A 177 3.77 4.47 -2.37
N THR A 178 3.51 4.23 -3.69
CA THR A 178 2.69 3.10 -4.11
C THR A 178 3.34 2.13 -5.10
N ARG A 179 4.50 2.45 -5.70
CA ARG A 179 5.08 1.62 -6.78
C ARG A 179 6.58 1.37 -6.67
N MET A 180 7.29 2.11 -5.81
CA MET A 180 8.74 2.02 -5.71
C MET A 180 9.19 0.66 -5.16
N ARG A 181 10.26 0.09 -5.75
CA ARG A 181 10.94 -1.13 -5.28
C ARG A 181 12.43 -0.92 -5.16
N ALA A 182 13.07 -0.60 -6.27
CA ALA A 182 14.51 -0.39 -6.36
C ALA A 182 14.81 0.97 -6.97
N LEU A 183 15.96 1.50 -6.66
CA LEU A 183 16.50 2.76 -7.15
C LEU A 183 17.74 2.49 -7.99
N ASN A 184 17.94 3.29 -9.04
CA ASN A 184 19.19 3.37 -9.77
C ASN A 184 20.26 4.08 -8.92
N GLN A 185 21.52 4.04 -9.35
CA GLN A 185 22.64 4.65 -8.61
C GLN A 185 22.49 6.17 -8.38
N ASP A 186 21.78 6.85 -9.27
CA ASP A 186 21.48 8.29 -9.16
C ASP A 186 20.27 8.60 -8.25
N GLY A 187 19.66 7.58 -7.63
CA GLY A 187 18.48 7.71 -6.77
C GLY A 187 17.15 7.76 -7.52
N SER A 188 17.14 7.67 -8.85
CA SER A 188 15.90 7.60 -9.62
C SER A 188 15.18 6.25 -9.43
N ILE A 189 13.83 6.27 -9.48
CA ILE A 189 13.03 5.05 -9.32
C ILE A 189 13.18 4.14 -10.55
N ASN A 190 13.55 2.89 -10.33
CA ASN A 190 13.51 1.86 -11.34
C ASN A 190 12.15 1.13 -11.32
N PHE A 191 11.32 1.36 -12.33
CA PHE A 191 9.99 0.76 -12.46
C PHE A 191 9.99 -0.62 -13.13
N SER A 192 11.11 -1.04 -13.70
CA SER A 192 11.21 -2.28 -14.49
C SER A 192 11.44 -3.50 -13.60
N PHE A 193 12.23 -3.35 -12.55
CA PHE A 193 12.58 -4.47 -11.67
C PHE A 193 11.43 -4.80 -10.70
N LYS A 194 11.01 -6.08 -10.73
CA LYS A 194 9.89 -6.60 -9.91
C LYS A 194 10.19 -7.97 -9.30
N GLU A 195 11.37 -8.50 -9.61
CA GLU A 195 11.80 -9.83 -9.20
C GLU A 195 12.24 -9.90 -7.74
N ASN A 196 12.64 -11.10 -7.31
CA ASN A 196 13.26 -11.33 -6.01
C ASN A 196 14.63 -10.63 -5.93
N ILE A 197 15.02 -10.24 -4.71
CA ILE A 197 16.29 -9.54 -4.44
C ILE A 197 17.52 -10.32 -4.91
N ASN A 198 17.46 -11.65 -4.94
CA ASN A 198 18.55 -12.50 -5.44
C ASN A 198 18.83 -12.32 -6.94
N LYS A 199 17.91 -11.71 -7.68
CA LYS A 199 18.06 -11.37 -9.11
C LYS A 199 18.31 -9.87 -9.31
N LEU A 200 18.55 -9.11 -8.25
CA LEU A 200 18.74 -7.67 -8.33
C LEU A 200 20.05 -7.36 -9.09
N PRO A 201 20.00 -6.60 -10.19
CA PRO A 201 21.20 -6.12 -10.86
C PRO A 201 22.09 -5.28 -9.93
N SER A 202 23.41 -5.35 -10.10
CA SER A 202 24.38 -4.67 -9.24
C SER A 202 24.29 -3.12 -9.29
N ASN A 203 23.67 -2.58 -10.33
CA ASN A 203 23.42 -1.14 -10.48
C ASN A 203 22.11 -0.67 -9.84
N LEU A 204 21.35 -1.58 -9.21
CA LEU A 204 20.12 -1.25 -8.49
C LEU A 204 20.30 -1.49 -6.99
N THR A 205 19.63 -0.68 -6.20
CA THR A 205 19.57 -0.81 -4.74
C THR A 205 18.10 -0.86 -4.30
N PRO A 206 17.69 -1.79 -3.40
CA PRO A 206 16.38 -1.74 -2.78
C PRO A 206 16.17 -0.39 -2.11
N TRP A 207 15.00 0.21 -2.24
CA TRP A 207 14.73 1.54 -1.73
C TRP A 207 15.07 1.70 -0.24
N TYR A 208 14.82 0.67 0.55
CA TYR A 208 15.05 0.66 2.01
C TYR A 208 16.53 0.47 2.42
N LEU A 209 17.40 0.14 1.49
CA LEU A 209 18.85 0.06 1.68
C LEU A 209 19.60 1.24 1.03
N PHE A 210 18.89 2.07 0.26
CA PHE A 210 19.50 3.24 -0.37
C PHE A 210 19.84 4.29 0.71
N PRO A 211 21.00 4.96 0.63
CA PRO A 211 21.34 6.04 1.54
C PRO A 211 20.25 7.11 1.57
N ALA A 212 19.73 7.40 2.73
CA ALA A 212 18.56 8.25 2.90
C ALA A 212 18.68 9.14 4.12
N GLU A 213 17.87 10.21 4.18
CA GLU A 213 17.71 11.02 5.37
C GLU A 213 17.30 10.16 6.57
N GLU A 214 17.83 10.51 7.74
CA GLU A 214 17.47 9.80 8.97
C GLU A 214 16.03 10.12 9.37
N ARG A 215 15.26 9.06 9.60
CA ARG A 215 13.88 9.12 10.09
C ARG A 215 13.80 8.47 11.46
N LYS A 216 13.07 9.11 12.36
CA LYS A 216 12.91 8.61 13.73
C LYS A 216 11.87 7.51 13.82
N GLU A 217 10.89 7.53 12.93
CA GLU A 217 9.82 6.54 12.90
C GLU A 217 10.27 5.20 12.31
N PHE A 218 9.73 4.13 12.84
CA PHE A 218 9.84 2.80 12.26
C PHE A 218 8.91 2.68 11.06
N ILE A 219 9.46 2.36 9.89
CA ILE A 219 8.74 2.35 8.62
C ILE A 219 8.08 1.00 8.38
N LEU A 220 6.81 1.01 8.00
CA LEU A 220 6.03 -0.16 7.61
C LEU A 220 5.64 -0.06 6.15
N SER A 221 5.87 -1.11 5.37
CA SER A 221 5.49 -1.14 3.96
C SER A 221 5.12 -2.53 3.46
N GLY A 222 4.49 -2.60 2.29
CA GLY A 222 4.11 -3.80 1.54
C GLY A 222 4.65 -3.81 0.11
N HIS A 223 3.75 -4.04 -0.84
CA HIS A 223 3.93 -3.89 -2.29
C HIS A 223 4.89 -4.86 -2.98
N TRP A 224 6.05 -5.15 -2.41
CA TRP A 224 7.07 -5.96 -3.06
C TRP A 224 7.01 -7.42 -2.63
N SER A 225 5.94 -8.09 -3.02
CA SER A 225 5.69 -9.48 -2.62
C SER A 225 6.83 -10.45 -2.94
N ALA A 226 7.57 -10.20 -4.02
CA ALA A 226 8.65 -11.09 -4.44
C ALA A 226 9.78 -11.24 -3.41
N ILE A 227 9.99 -10.26 -2.53
CA ILE A 227 11.02 -10.31 -1.48
C ILE A 227 10.50 -10.87 -0.15
N GLY A 228 9.18 -10.91 0.05
CA GLY A 228 8.58 -11.29 1.32
C GLY A 228 8.91 -10.32 2.45
N ILE A 229 9.07 -10.86 3.65
CA ILE A 229 9.42 -10.05 4.82
C ILE A 229 10.89 -9.66 4.76
N GLN A 230 11.15 -8.35 4.83
CA GLN A 230 12.50 -7.80 4.96
C GLN A 230 12.54 -6.81 6.12
N ALA A 231 13.23 -7.17 7.20
CA ALA A 231 13.54 -6.24 8.27
C ALA A 231 14.85 -5.49 7.93
N TYR A 232 14.87 -4.19 8.16
CA TYR A 232 16.04 -3.33 7.97
C TYR A 232 16.14 -2.35 9.14
N LYS A 233 17.23 -1.56 9.21
CA LYS A 233 17.55 -0.72 10.39
C LYS A 233 16.37 0.13 10.87
N SER A 234 15.61 0.72 9.95
CA SER A 234 14.54 1.68 10.27
C SER A 234 13.13 1.20 9.92
N GLY A 235 12.93 -0.11 9.66
CA GLY A 235 11.59 -0.58 9.31
C GLY A 235 11.50 -2.03 8.88
N ILE A 236 10.35 -2.37 8.31
CA ILE A 236 10.03 -3.71 7.81
C ILE A 236 9.09 -3.64 6.61
N THR A 237 9.30 -4.49 5.59
CA THR A 237 8.31 -4.79 4.56
C THR A 237 7.60 -6.10 4.91
N ILE A 238 6.28 -6.18 4.72
CA ILE A 238 5.46 -7.30 5.19
C ILE A 238 4.52 -7.90 4.14
N ASP A 239 4.65 -7.51 2.86
CA ASP A 239 3.92 -8.18 1.78
C ASP A 239 4.53 -9.56 1.49
N THR A 240 3.82 -10.59 1.86
CA THR A 240 4.25 -11.99 1.72
C THR A 240 3.55 -12.72 0.58
N GLY A 241 2.81 -11.99 -0.26
CA GLY A 241 2.23 -12.51 -1.50
C GLY A 241 1.09 -13.49 -1.31
N CYS A 242 0.14 -13.15 -0.45
CA CYS A 242 -1.02 -13.98 -0.14
C CYS A 242 -1.77 -14.42 -1.40
N VAL A 243 -2.14 -13.49 -2.25
CA VAL A 243 -2.91 -13.76 -3.48
C VAL A 243 -2.18 -14.66 -4.48
N TRP A 244 -0.86 -14.79 -4.33
CA TRP A 244 -0.01 -15.69 -5.13
C TRP A 244 0.21 -17.06 -4.47
N GLY A 245 -0.65 -17.44 -3.51
CA GLY A 245 -0.61 -18.74 -2.84
C GLY A 245 0.50 -18.88 -1.79
N ARG A 246 1.08 -17.74 -1.33
CA ARG A 246 2.12 -17.79 -0.29
C ARG A 246 1.51 -17.56 1.09
N LYS A 247 1.86 -16.48 1.77
CA LYS A 247 1.41 -16.20 3.14
C LYS A 247 0.76 -14.82 3.23
N LEU A 248 -0.10 -14.64 4.23
CA LEU A 248 -0.49 -13.35 4.75
C LEU A 248 0.20 -13.17 6.10
N SER A 249 0.78 -11.99 6.33
CA SER A 249 1.60 -11.72 7.51
C SER A 249 1.15 -10.47 8.24
N ALA A 250 1.20 -10.53 9.57
CA ALA A 250 1.01 -9.41 10.47
C ALA A 250 2.29 -9.16 11.27
N TYR A 251 2.61 -7.90 11.52
CA TYR A 251 3.63 -7.45 12.46
C TYR A 251 2.94 -6.87 13.70
N ASN A 252 3.19 -7.48 14.87
CA ASN A 252 2.73 -6.97 16.15
C ASN A 252 3.72 -5.92 16.68
N PHE A 253 3.26 -4.69 16.92
CA PHE A 253 4.12 -3.56 17.32
C PHE A 253 4.69 -3.71 18.72
N GLU A 254 3.90 -4.22 19.65
CA GLU A 254 4.27 -4.37 21.05
C GLU A 254 5.29 -5.48 21.24
N GLU A 255 5.01 -6.65 20.66
CA GLU A 255 5.87 -7.82 20.76
C GLU A 255 7.03 -7.82 19.77
N LYS A 256 6.97 -6.95 18.74
CA LYS A 256 7.93 -6.91 17.62
C LYS A 256 8.06 -8.26 16.91
N LYS A 257 6.96 -8.97 16.80
CA LYS A 257 6.89 -10.31 16.20
C LYS A 257 6.08 -10.31 14.92
N ILE A 258 6.42 -11.25 14.07
CA ILE A 258 5.70 -11.55 12.84
C ILE A 258 4.86 -12.80 13.06
N ILE A 259 3.59 -12.71 12.74
CA ILE A 259 2.65 -13.81 12.68
C ILE A 259 2.27 -14.01 11.22
N SER A 260 2.38 -15.22 10.71
CA SER A 260 2.07 -15.52 9.31
C SER A 260 1.21 -16.76 9.21
N ILE A 261 0.24 -16.73 8.32
CA ILE A 261 -0.58 -17.89 7.94
C ILE A 261 -0.38 -18.21 6.46
N ASN A 262 -0.65 -19.44 6.06
CA ASN A 262 -0.70 -19.79 4.65
C ASN A 262 -1.95 -19.18 4.00
N ALA A 263 -1.84 -18.85 2.72
CA ALA A 263 -2.98 -18.37 1.94
C ALA A 263 -4.07 -19.44 1.87
N ASP A 264 -5.33 -19.03 2.02
CA ASP A 264 -6.49 -19.88 1.77
C ASP A 264 -6.66 -20.07 0.27
N HIS A 265 -6.92 -21.29 -0.17
CA HIS A 265 -7.06 -21.62 -1.60
C HIS A 265 -8.21 -20.88 -2.29
N ARG A 266 -9.22 -20.43 -1.54
CA ARG A 266 -10.35 -19.63 -2.04
C ARG A 266 -9.98 -18.21 -2.44
N ASP A 267 -8.86 -17.72 -1.94
CA ASP A 267 -8.36 -16.35 -2.18
C ASP A 267 -7.44 -16.26 -3.41
N LEU A 268 -7.00 -17.39 -3.96
CA LEU A 268 -5.95 -17.41 -4.98
C LEU A 268 -6.43 -16.84 -6.32
N PHE A 269 -5.47 -16.17 -7.01
CA PHE A 269 -5.64 -15.57 -8.33
C PHE A 269 -5.32 -16.56 -9.45
#